data_3a1d73ef421d20b9e55d36be3dc47ebe
#
_entry.id   3a1d73ef421d20b9e55d36be3dc47ebe
#
_cell.length_a   1.000
_cell.length_b   1.000
_cell.length_c   1.000
_cell.angle_alpha   90.00
_cell.angle_beta   90.00
_cell.angle_gamma   90.00
#
_symmetry.space_group_name_H-M   'P 1'
#
loop_
_entity.id
_entity.type
_entity.pdbx_description
1 polymer ?
#
loop_
_entity_poly.entity_id
_entity_poly.type
_entity_poly.pdbx_seq_one_letter_code
_entity_poly.pdbx_strand_id
1 'polypeptide(L)'
;MAAVGVKSRITFVAASVLAFVIVAAAFAGTDVSAIRASPTAAEIACGTTRTIGVAAPITGPAASIGQQGLGWVQFFVKRWNAVKANARQKIAIVPGDTQLGVDTAFAVKVAQSFASNSKVLGVVGPAGSQEVVASTSALRGAGLGFVTGSATRVSLTDGHTDGVNRQGFFFRTVPNDNVQGPTVANYIRLKLKAQRVVVIDDQEAYSQGLSDNVQSNLKAHGVSVTRDSVSQGTADFSSLIAKIPSSTDVIYIPWQLSPRAQAFGQQLKGAGKNITLFGSDGLFDPATWKITGSYDSFFPVDTNNPVVKAYAAAHGGDGEYFGAPSYAATQVVVGAITRACKDGKATRAEVRSQIAKTNIPAPLSVLGFRIVFQKNGELRYGRFGIFQIQSDGSYKRVG
;
A
#
# COMPACT_ATOMS: atom_id res chain seq x y z
N MET A 1 -57.69 10.75 -51.28
CA MET A 1 -58.80 11.47 -50.58
C MET A 1 -58.28 12.01 -49.29
N ALA A 2 -58.50 13.31 -49.15
CA ALA A 2 -58.48 14.20 -48.00
C ALA A 2 -57.21 14.38 -47.18
N ALA A 3 -56.50 15.46 -47.48
CA ALA A 3 -55.59 16.18 -46.62
C ALA A 3 -56.36 17.01 -45.59
N VAL A 4 -55.85 17.04 -44.34
CA VAL A 4 -56.28 18.08 -43.38
C VAL A 4 -54.98 18.72 -42.82
N GLY A 5 -54.87 20.03 -43.23
CA GLY A 5 -53.80 20.87 -42.71
C GLY A 5 -54.16 21.47 -41.35
N VAL A 6 -53.18 21.67 -40.50
CA VAL A 6 -53.28 22.47 -39.27
C VAL A 6 -52.29 23.63 -39.35
N LYS A 7 -52.87 24.82 -39.27
CA LYS A 7 -52.20 26.13 -39.34
C LYS A 7 -51.43 26.43 -38.05
N SER A 8 -50.20 26.84 -38.24
CA SER A 8 -49.38 27.49 -37.24
C SER A 8 -49.91 28.86 -36.86
N ARG A 9 -49.98 29.14 -35.55
CA ARG A 9 -50.16 30.51 -35.03
C ARG A 9 -48.85 30.97 -34.39
N ILE A 10 -48.23 31.94 -35.01
CA ILE A 10 -47.08 32.67 -34.50
C ILE A 10 -47.60 33.73 -33.54
N THR A 11 -47.18 33.73 -32.29
CA THR A 11 -47.43 34.80 -31.32
C THR A 11 -46.13 35.57 -31.11
N PHE A 12 -46.13 36.83 -31.53
CA PHE A 12 -45.05 37.79 -31.23
C PHE A 12 -45.11 38.18 -29.75
N VAL A 13 -44.03 38.12 -29.03
CA VAL A 13 -43.84 38.76 -27.73
C VAL A 13 -42.80 39.85 -27.88
N ALA A 14 -43.20 41.04 -27.49
CA ALA A 14 -42.45 42.29 -27.63
C ALA A 14 -41.22 42.32 -26.75
N ALA A 15 -40.13 42.82 -27.32
CA ALA A 15 -38.88 43.06 -26.61
C ALA A 15 -38.98 44.41 -25.85
N SER A 16 -38.80 44.36 -24.51
CA SER A 16 -38.60 45.55 -23.69
C SER A 16 -37.10 45.83 -23.57
N VAL A 17 -36.65 46.94 -24.16
CA VAL A 17 -35.27 47.43 -24.03
C VAL A 17 -35.17 48.17 -22.70
N LEU A 18 -34.36 47.63 -21.80
CA LEU A 18 -33.96 48.31 -20.55
C LEU A 18 -32.57 48.93 -20.77
N ALA A 19 -32.51 50.24 -20.77
CA ALA A 19 -31.29 51.02 -20.88
C ALA A 19 -30.50 50.92 -19.56
N PHE A 20 -29.30 50.31 -19.57
CA PHE A 20 -28.35 50.40 -18.46
C PHE A 20 -27.49 51.66 -18.61
N VAL A 21 -27.64 52.57 -17.67
CA VAL A 21 -26.71 53.69 -17.50
C VAL A 21 -25.38 53.18 -16.94
N ILE A 22 -24.32 53.29 -17.69
CA ILE A 22 -22.97 52.99 -17.23
C ILE A 22 -22.45 54.19 -16.45
N VAL A 23 -22.34 54.03 -15.12
CA VAL A 23 -21.57 54.95 -14.26
C VAL A 23 -20.15 54.45 -14.26
N ALA A 24 -19.25 55.13 -14.97
CA ALA A 24 -17.81 54.87 -14.89
C ALA A 24 -17.26 55.47 -13.59
N ALA A 25 -17.08 54.60 -12.57
CA ALA A 25 -16.27 54.97 -11.40
C ALA A 25 -14.80 54.63 -11.69
N ALA A 26 -14.01 55.70 -11.76
CA ALA A 26 -12.55 55.59 -11.84
C ALA A 26 -12.00 54.94 -10.52
N PHE A 27 -11.60 53.68 -10.55
CA PHE A 27 -10.82 53.10 -9.49
C PHE A 27 -9.33 53.39 -9.79
N ALA A 28 -8.75 54.25 -8.95
CA ALA A 28 -7.32 54.45 -8.85
C ALA A 28 -6.64 53.11 -8.56
N GLY A 29 -5.54 52.84 -9.26
CA GLY A 29 -4.77 51.60 -9.11
C GLY A 29 -4.28 51.41 -7.68
N THR A 30 -4.72 50.32 -7.07
CA THR A 30 -4.03 49.69 -5.96
C THR A 30 -3.34 48.47 -6.50
N ASP A 31 -2.02 48.49 -6.43
CA ASP A 31 -1.16 47.33 -6.71
C ASP A 31 -1.63 46.11 -5.99
N VAL A 32 -2.30 45.16 -6.70
CA VAL A 32 -2.62 43.84 -6.19
C VAL A 32 -1.46 42.91 -6.50
N SER A 33 -0.28 43.28 -6.09
CA SER A 33 0.84 42.37 -5.90
C SER A 33 0.82 41.81 -4.49
N ALA A 34 -0.36 41.37 -4.01
CA ALA A 34 -0.42 40.49 -2.86
C ALA A 34 0.05 39.09 -3.33
N ILE A 35 1.37 38.91 -3.35
CA ILE A 35 2.01 37.58 -3.30
C ILE A 35 1.26 36.84 -2.17
N ARG A 36 0.43 35.86 -2.55
CA ARG A 36 -0.08 34.87 -1.61
C ARG A 36 1.16 34.13 -1.09
N ALA A 37 1.70 34.62 0.02
CA ALA A 37 2.60 33.81 0.83
C ALA A 37 1.87 32.50 1.10
N SER A 38 2.37 31.40 0.56
CA SER A 38 1.91 30.07 0.96
C SER A 38 1.96 30.04 2.47
N PRO A 39 0.90 29.60 3.18
CA PRO A 39 0.92 29.56 4.62
C PRO A 39 2.19 28.85 5.04
N THR A 40 3.06 29.55 5.75
CA THR A 40 4.29 28.97 6.30
C THR A 40 3.86 27.77 7.10
N ALA A 41 4.35 26.58 6.70
CA ALA A 41 4.00 25.34 7.36
C ALA A 41 4.31 25.49 8.87
N ALA A 42 3.33 25.25 9.73
CA ALA A 42 3.47 25.46 11.17
C ALA A 42 4.68 24.70 11.71
N GLU A 43 5.59 25.41 12.37
CA GLU A 43 6.72 24.78 13.06
C GLU A 43 6.22 24.03 14.29
N ILE A 44 6.75 22.83 14.49
CA ILE A 44 6.44 21.94 15.60
C ILE A 44 7.69 21.84 16.47
N ALA A 45 7.57 22.17 17.76
CA ALA A 45 8.65 21.95 18.71
C ALA A 45 8.93 20.45 18.84
N CYS A 46 10.14 20.04 18.57
CA CYS A 46 10.51 18.62 18.57
C CYS A 46 10.56 18.02 19.99
N GLY A 47 10.86 18.83 20.99
CA GLY A 47 10.94 18.41 22.38
C GLY A 47 11.91 17.23 22.60
N THR A 48 11.73 16.56 23.74
CA THR A 48 12.50 15.34 24.09
C THR A 48 11.83 14.05 23.60
N THR A 49 10.55 14.12 23.21
CA THR A 49 9.77 13.00 22.67
C THR A 49 9.08 13.45 21.40
N ARG A 50 9.29 12.69 20.32
CA ARG A 50 8.77 12.94 18.97
C ARG A 50 7.75 11.88 18.63
N THR A 51 6.67 12.25 17.96
CA THR A 51 5.54 11.37 17.74
C THR A 51 5.43 10.96 16.28
N ILE A 52 5.21 9.67 16.05
CA ILE A 52 4.88 9.10 14.74
C ILE A 52 3.49 8.47 14.76
N GLY A 53 2.75 8.57 13.65
CA GLY A 53 1.55 7.78 13.42
C GLY A 53 1.92 6.40 12.87
N VAL A 54 1.18 5.37 13.26
CA VAL A 54 1.32 4.01 12.69
C VAL A 54 -0.05 3.55 12.23
N ALA A 55 -0.28 3.54 10.91
CA ALA A 55 -1.51 3.08 10.28
C ALA A 55 -1.35 1.61 9.89
N ALA A 56 -2.09 0.72 10.54
CA ALA A 56 -2.00 -0.71 10.29
C ALA A 56 -3.35 -1.39 10.56
N PRO A 57 -3.71 -2.49 9.87
CA PRO A 57 -4.89 -3.29 10.20
C PRO A 57 -4.64 -4.10 11.48
N ILE A 58 -4.92 -3.50 12.64
CA ILE A 58 -4.65 -4.11 13.96
C ILE A 58 -5.71 -5.16 14.28
N THR A 59 -6.94 -4.91 13.86
CA THR A 59 -8.08 -5.82 13.97
C THR A 59 -8.69 -6.12 12.60
N GLY A 60 -9.65 -7.04 12.56
CA GLY A 60 -10.35 -7.41 11.33
C GLY A 60 -9.68 -8.55 10.54
N PRO A 61 -10.14 -8.79 9.29
CA PRO A 61 -9.77 -9.98 8.52
C PRO A 61 -8.29 -10.08 8.13
N ALA A 62 -7.59 -8.93 8.03
CA ALA A 62 -6.18 -8.85 7.69
C ALA A 62 -5.29 -8.49 8.90
N ALA A 63 -5.77 -8.74 10.12
CA ALA A 63 -5.07 -8.38 11.35
C ALA A 63 -3.66 -8.97 11.46
N SER A 64 -3.42 -10.16 10.90
CA SER A 64 -2.08 -10.78 10.89
C SER A 64 -1.03 -9.87 10.25
N ILE A 65 -1.35 -9.20 9.14
CA ILE A 65 -0.45 -8.26 8.46
C ILE A 65 -0.13 -7.06 9.36
N GLY A 66 -1.16 -6.46 9.96
CA GLY A 66 -1.00 -5.24 10.74
C GLY A 66 -0.37 -5.45 12.09
N GLN A 67 -0.70 -6.53 12.78
CA GLN A 67 -0.10 -6.87 14.08
C GLN A 67 1.40 -7.14 13.96
N GLN A 68 1.82 -7.88 12.92
CA GLN A 68 3.22 -8.08 12.60
C GLN A 68 3.92 -6.73 12.38
N GLY A 69 3.38 -5.88 11.51
CA GLY A 69 3.95 -4.57 11.23
C GLY A 69 4.07 -3.70 12.48
N LEU A 70 3.00 -3.62 13.28
CA LEU A 70 2.98 -2.83 14.51
C LEU A 70 3.98 -3.37 15.57
N GLY A 71 4.07 -4.69 15.75
CA GLY A 71 5.01 -5.32 16.66
C GLY A 71 6.46 -4.94 16.36
N TRP A 72 6.83 -4.93 15.08
CA TRP A 72 8.17 -4.53 14.67
C TRP A 72 8.42 -3.02 14.78
N VAL A 73 7.40 -2.19 14.56
CA VAL A 73 7.49 -0.75 14.85
C VAL A 73 7.75 -0.52 16.34
N GLN A 74 6.99 -1.20 17.20
CA GLN A 74 7.17 -1.14 18.66
C GLN A 74 8.56 -1.64 19.07
N PHE A 75 9.04 -2.71 18.47
CA PHE A 75 10.39 -3.24 18.71
C PHE A 75 11.47 -2.22 18.31
N PHE A 76 11.33 -1.56 17.14
CA PHE A 76 12.23 -0.48 16.76
C PHE A 76 12.23 0.63 17.83
N VAL A 77 11.06 1.11 18.22
CA VAL A 77 10.92 2.21 19.16
C VAL A 77 11.47 1.86 20.54
N LYS A 78 11.24 0.65 21.03
CA LYS A 78 11.85 0.14 22.28
C LYS A 78 13.37 0.20 22.21
N ARG A 79 13.96 -0.32 21.13
CA ARG A 79 15.43 -0.30 20.94
C ARG A 79 15.97 1.12 20.81
N TRP A 80 15.33 1.97 20.02
CA TRP A 80 15.69 3.39 19.88
C TRP A 80 15.68 4.12 21.20
N ASN A 81 14.62 3.96 21.97
CA ASN A 81 14.43 4.60 23.24
C ASN A 81 15.38 4.09 24.35
N ALA A 82 15.92 2.89 24.23
CA ALA A 82 16.90 2.33 25.18
C ALA A 82 18.30 2.93 25.00
N VAL A 83 18.62 3.49 23.83
CA VAL A 83 19.95 4.08 23.57
C VAL A 83 20.10 5.40 24.32
N LYS A 84 21.13 5.50 25.17
CA LYS A 84 21.40 6.72 25.99
C LYS A 84 21.57 7.98 25.12
N ALA A 85 22.23 7.88 23.97
CA ALA A 85 22.40 9.00 23.03
C ALA A 85 21.06 9.55 22.50
N ASN A 86 20.00 8.75 22.55
CA ASN A 86 18.65 9.14 22.12
C ASN A 86 17.78 9.70 23.27
N ALA A 87 18.33 9.96 24.44
CA ALA A 87 17.55 10.40 25.60
C ALA A 87 16.75 11.69 25.35
N ARG A 88 17.23 12.56 24.45
CA ARG A 88 16.58 13.82 24.06
C ARG A 88 15.83 13.72 22.72
N GLN A 89 15.58 12.51 22.23
CA GLN A 89 14.88 12.25 20.96
C GLN A 89 14.13 10.92 21.02
N LYS A 90 13.44 10.68 22.14
CA LYS A 90 12.56 9.51 22.29
C LYS A 90 11.45 9.54 21.25
N ILE A 91 10.95 8.37 20.92
CA ILE A 91 9.84 8.21 19.99
C ILE A 91 8.61 7.70 20.73
N ALA A 92 7.48 8.35 20.48
CA ALA A 92 6.14 7.88 20.86
C ALA A 92 5.37 7.47 19.61
N ILE A 93 4.50 6.48 19.76
CA ILE A 93 3.65 5.93 18.69
C ILE A 93 2.20 6.34 18.95
N VAL A 94 1.49 6.77 17.92
CA VAL A 94 0.03 6.84 17.89
C VAL A 94 -0.43 5.75 16.92
N PRO A 95 -0.90 4.58 17.41
CA PRO A 95 -1.42 3.54 16.53
C PRO A 95 -2.80 3.94 16.01
N GLY A 96 -3.10 3.55 14.78
CA GLY A 96 -4.41 3.69 14.14
C GLY A 96 -4.79 2.40 13.44
N ASP A 97 -5.94 1.85 13.81
CA ASP A 97 -6.46 0.61 13.24
C ASP A 97 -7.19 0.88 11.95
N THR A 98 -6.65 0.41 10.84
CA THR A 98 -7.19 0.63 9.49
C THR A 98 -8.17 -0.44 9.04
N GLN A 99 -8.27 -1.56 9.73
CA GLN A 99 -9.20 -2.68 9.47
C GLN A 99 -9.25 -3.11 7.99
N LEU A 100 -8.08 -3.32 7.39
CA LEU A 100 -7.96 -3.79 6.01
C LEU A 100 -8.84 -5.02 5.76
N GLY A 101 -9.59 -5.02 4.66
CA GLY A 101 -10.55 -6.07 4.33
C GLY A 101 -11.95 -5.86 4.91
N VAL A 102 -12.21 -4.70 5.56
CA VAL A 102 -13.54 -4.30 6.01
C VAL A 102 -14.03 -3.11 5.17
N ASP A 103 -13.45 -1.92 5.37
CA ASP A 103 -13.79 -0.70 4.64
C ASP A 103 -12.61 0.28 4.71
N THR A 104 -12.24 0.88 3.58
CA THR A 104 -11.18 1.90 3.51
C THR A 104 -11.52 3.18 4.29
N ALA A 105 -12.77 3.40 4.66
CA ALA A 105 -13.18 4.50 5.54
C ALA A 105 -12.47 4.48 6.90
N PHE A 106 -12.08 3.31 7.41
CA PHE A 106 -11.27 3.22 8.64
C PHE A 106 -9.89 3.84 8.42
N ALA A 107 -9.23 3.53 7.31
CA ALA A 107 -7.94 4.13 6.96
C ALA A 107 -8.05 5.65 6.78
N VAL A 108 -9.15 6.15 6.20
CA VAL A 108 -9.42 7.61 6.10
C VAL A 108 -9.54 8.25 7.49
N LYS A 109 -10.29 7.65 8.40
CA LYS A 109 -10.45 8.15 9.79
C LYS A 109 -9.11 8.18 10.53
N VAL A 110 -8.29 7.14 10.38
CA VAL A 110 -6.93 7.08 10.95
C VAL A 110 -6.07 8.21 10.38
N ALA A 111 -6.08 8.41 9.07
CA ALA A 111 -5.33 9.48 8.42
C ALA A 111 -5.77 10.87 8.91
N GLN A 112 -7.08 11.11 9.05
CA GLN A 112 -7.65 12.35 9.59
C GLN A 112 -7.23 12.58 11.06
N SER A 113 -7.21 11.51 11.88
CA SER A 113 -6.72 11.56 13.25
C SER A 113 -5.24 11.99 13.32
N PHE A 114 -4.39 11.42 12.44
CA PHE A 114 -2.99 11.84 12.36
C PHE A 114 -2.84 13.27 11.85
N ALA A 115 -3.65 13.65 10.86
CA ALA A 115 -3.66 14.99 10.27
C ALA A 115 -3.97 16.07 11.33
N SER A 116 -4.97 15.84 12.18
CA SER A 116 -5.40 16.74 13.22
C SER A 116 -4.48 16.77 14.44
N ASN A 117 -3.68 15.73 14.66
CA ASN A 117 -2.72 15.68 15.76
C ASN A 117 -1.43 16.42 15.42
N SER A 118 -1.30 17.65 15.90
CA SER A 118 -0.13 18.51 15.63
C SER A 118 1.23 17.91 16.05
N LYS A 119 1.23 16.92 16.97
CA LYS A 119 2.46 16.25 17.42
C LYS A 119 2.97 15.20 16.43
N VAL A 120 2.10 14.68 15.55
CA VAL A 120 2.51 13.67 14.54
C VAL A 120 3.35 14.32 13.47
N LEU A 121 4.60 13.88 13.34
CA LEU A 121 5.60 14.42 12.43
C LEU A 121 5.75 13.60 11.14
N GLY A 122 5.36 12.34 11.14
CA GLY A 122 5.41 11.43 9.99
C GLY A 122 4.63 10.16 10.29
N VAL A 123 4.35 9.36 9.26
CA VAL A 123 3.49 8.18 9.36
C VAL A 123 4.20 6.95 8.80
N VAL A 124 4.09 5.83 9.51
CA VAL A 124 4.42 4.49 9.04
C VAL A 124 3.12 3.80 8.62
N GLY A 125 3.06 3.26 7.41
CA GLY A 125 1.83 2.74 6.79
C GLY A 125 1.16 3.76 5.85
N PRO A 126 -0.09 3.53 5.42
CA PRO A 126 -0.92 2.34 5.64
C PRO A 126 -0.37 1.05 5.00
N ALA A 127 -0.97 -0.09 5.37
CA ALA A 127 -0.50 -1.39 4.90
C ALA A 127 -1.04 -1.77 3.51
N GLY A 128 -2.33 -1.60 3.26
CA GLY A 128 -2.99 -1.96 2.01
C GLY A 128 -2.87 -0.89 0.93
N SER A 129 -2.75 -1.29 -0.34
CA SER A 129 -2.69 -0.33 -1.46
C SER A 129 -3.97 0.51 -1.57
N GLN A 130 -5.14 -0.07 -1.37
CA GLN A 130 -6.43 0.64 -1.33
C GLN A 130 -6.51 1.63 -0.15
N GLU A 131 -5.91 1.28 0.98
CA GLU A 131 -5.83 2.18 2.14
C GLU A 131 -4.93 3.37 1.88
N VAL A 132 -3.79 3.16 1.18
CA VAL A 132 -2.90 4.24 0.75
C VAL A 132 -3.64 5.21 -0.15
N VAL A 133 -4.37 4.72 -1.17
CA VAL A 133 -5.18 5.56 -2.06
C VAL A 133 -6.19 6.39 -1.27
N ALA A 134 -6.98 5.73 -0.41
CA ALA A 134 -8.04 6.37 0.39
C ALA A 134 -7.50 7.42 1.37
N SER A 135 -6.36 7.16 2.03
CA SER A 135 -5.77 8.02 3.07
C SER A 135 -4.99 9.21 2.52
N THR A 136 -4.56 9.15 1.26
CA THR A 136 -3.61 10.11 0.67
C THR A 136 -4.08 11.55 0.80
N SER A 137 -5.35 11.84 0.53
CA SER A 137 -5.87 13.21 0.57
C SER A 137 -5.71 13.84 1.95
N ALA A 138 -6.05 13.13 3.02
CA ALA A 138 -5.94 13.61 4.39
C ALA A 138 -4.47 13.80 4.81
N LEU A 139 -3.60 12.83 4.54
CA LEU A 139 -2.18 12.91 4.90
C LEU A 139 -1.47 14.04 4.14
N ARG A 140 -1.72 14.17 2.84
CA ARG A 140 -1.15 15.24 2.01
C ARG A 140 -1.65 16.61 2.43
N GLY A 141 -2.96 16.76 2.66
CA GLY A 141 -3.54 18.02 3.13
C GLY A 141 -2.91 18.50 4.44
N ALA A 142 -2.49 17.57 5.29
CA ALA A 142 -1.77 17.87 6.53
C ALA A 142 -0.25 18.03 6.37
N GLY A 143 0.31 17.85 5.17
CA GLY A 143 1.75 17.91 4.92
C GLY A 143 2.54 16.70 5.39
N LEU A 144 1.88 15.63 5.84
CA LEU A 144 2.52 14.42 6.38
C LEU A 144 3.14 13.56 5.30
N GLY A 145 4.44 13.29 5.40
CA GLY A 145 5.09 12.20 4.66
C GLY A 145 4.77 10.86 5.29
N PHE A 146 4.53 9.84 4.46
CA PHE A 146 4.18 8.51 4.94
C PHE A 146 4.94 7.42 4.17
N VAL A 147 5.33 6.39 4.92
CA VAL A 147 6.20 5.30 4.43
C VAL A 147 5.55 3.96 4.75
N THR A 148 5.21 3.20 3.71
CA THR A 148 4.64 1.86 3.89
C THR A 148 5.72 0.78 3.89
N GLY A 149 5.49 -0.28 4.65
CA GLY A 149 6.26 -1.53 4.61
C GLY A 149 5.56 -2.66 3.85
N SER A 150 4.47 -2.38 3.11
CA SER A 150 3.69 -3.46 2.51
C SER A 150 2.95 -3.11 1.21
N ALA A 151 2.44 -1.91 1.01
CA ALA A 151 1.67 -1.55 -0.19
C ALA A 151 2.52 -1.56 -1.48
N THR A 152 2.22 -2.44 -2.41
CA THR A 152 3.05 -2.74 -3.60
C THR A 152 2.50 -2.22 -4.92
N ARG A 153 1.22 -1.83 -5.02
CA ARG A 153 0.59 -1.38 -6.28
C ARG A 153 1.42 -0.31 -7.00
N VAL A 154 1.63 -0.50 -8.31
CA VAL A 154 2.48 0.37 -9.15
C VAL A 154 1.97 1.81 -9.18
N SER A 155 0.66 2.01 -9.34
CA SER A 155 0.04 3.32 -9.50
C SER A 155 0.21 4.25 -8.30
N LEU A 156 0.57 3.72 -7.13
CA LEU A 156 0.86 4.54 -5.95
C LEU A 156 2.03 5.51 -6.15
N THR A 157 2.92 5.21 -7.08
CA THR A 157 4.15 5.99 -7.35
C THR A 157 4.34 6.39 -8.80
N ASP A 158 3.47 5.95 -9.72
CA ASP A 158 3.56 6.34 -11.13
C ASP A 158 3.24 7.84 -11.36
N GLY A 159 2.62 8.49 -10.38
CA GLY A 159 2.24 9.90 -10.40
C GLY A 159 1.02 10.22 -11.27
N HIS A 160 0.43 9.23 -11.91
CA HIS A 160 -0.64 9.42 -12.91
C HIS A 160 -1.99 8.86 -12.47
N THR A 161 -2.07 7.57 -12.22
CA THR A 161 -3.35 6.86 -12.09
C THR A 161 -4.06 7.19 -10.78
N ASP A 162 -3.46 6.88 -9.64
CA ASP A 162 -4.10 7.09 -8.33
C ASP A 162 -3.75 8.44 -7.70
N GLY A 163 -2.87 9.22 -8.34
CA GLY A 163 -2.48 10.56 -7.89
C GLY A 163 -1.78 10.62 -6.53
N VAL A 164 -1.38 9.47 -5.98
CA VAL A 164 -0.87 9.35 -4.60
C VAL A 164 0.42 10.11 -4.41
N ASN A 165 1.39 9.95 -5.30
CA ASN A 165 2.72 10.51 -5.07
C ASN A 165 3.12 11.68 -5.99
N ARG A 166 2.17 12.47 -6.46
CA ARG A 166 2.48 13.63 -7.34
C ARG A 166 3.45 14.65 -6.74
N GLN A 167 3.61 14.68 -5.41
CA GLN A 167 4.38 15.69 -4.69
C GLN A 167 5.37 15.11 -3.67
N GLY A 168 5.73 13.84 -3.79
CA GLY A 168 6.72 13.20 -2.91
C GLY A 168 6.24 13.04 -1.46
N PHE A 169 5.00 12.62 -1.24
CA PHE A 169 4.46 12.36 0.09
C PHE A 169 4.56 10.88 0.49
N PHE A 170 4.46 9.99 -0.49
CA PHE A 170 4.43 8.55 -0.29
C PHE A 170 5.77 7.89 -0.64
N PHE A 171 6.19 6.97 0.21
CA PHE A 171 7.39 6.16 0.04
C PHE A 171 7.11 4.73 0.46
N ARG A 172 7.90 3.77 -0.06
CA ARG A 172 7.77 2.37 0.34
C ARG A 172 9.12 1.69 0.55
N THR A 173 9.19 0.82 1.54
CA THR A 173 10.37 0.00 1.86
C THR A 173 10.26 -1.43 1.33
N VAL A 174 9.32 -1.67 0.43
CA VAL A 174 9.13 -2.91 -0.33
C VAL A 174 9.23 -2.60 -1.82
N PRO A 175 9.63 -3.54 -2.68
CA PRO A 175 9.53 -3.39 -4.13
C PRO A 175 8.06 -3.39 -4.56
N ASN A 176 7.76 -2.83 -5.73
CA ASN A 176 6.41 -2.78 -6.27
C ASN A 176 6.09 -3.96 -7.20
N ASP A 177 4.85 -3.98 -7.70
CA ASP A 177 4.33 -5.05 -8.54
C ASP A 177 4.99 -5.13 -9.93
N ASN A 178 5.72 -4.10 -10.38
CA ASN A 178 6.58 -4.21 -11.56
C ASN A 178 7.79 -5.14 -11.34
N VAL A 179 8.10 -5.46 -10.07
CA VAL A 179 9.09 -6.49 -9.73
C VAL A 179 8.40 -7.83 -9.45
N GLN A 180 7.27 -7.81 -8.72
CA GLN A 180 6.55 -9.02 -8.34
C GLN A 180 5.92 -9.73 -9.54
N GLY A 181 5.20 -9.00 -10.37
CA GLY A 181 4.47 -9.58 -11.51
C GLY A 181 5.36 -10.37 -12.47
N PRO A 182 6.47 -9.81 -12.99
CA PRO A 182 7.41 -10.58 -13.79
C PRO A 182 8.05 -11.75 -13.07
N THR A 183 8.33 -11.61 -11.76
CA THR A 183 8.89 -12.71 -10.94
C THR A 183 7.92 -13.88 -10.88
N VAL A 184 6.65 -13.64 -10.57
CA VAL A 184 5.58 -14.64 -10.53
C VAL A 184 5.35 -15.23 -11.91
N ALA A 185 5.16 -14.42 -12.93
CA ALA A 185 4.89 -14.86 -14.29
C ALA A 185 6.01 -15.76 -14.85
N ASN A 186 7.28 -15.39 -14.61
CA ASN A 186 8.42 -16.19 -15.00
C ASN A 186 8.48 -17.53 -14.25
N TYR A 187 8.15 -17.55 -12.97
CA TYR A 187 8.12 -18.80 -12.22
C TYR A 187 7.02 -19.73 -12.72
N ILE A 188 5.81 -19.22 -12.90
CA ILE A 188 4.66 -19.97 -13.46
C ILE A 188 5.02 -20.57 -14.82
N ARG A 189 5.60 -19.77 -15.72
CA ARG A 189 5.95 -20.18 -17.08
C ARG A 189 7.15 -21.12 -17.13
N LEU A 190 8.25 -20.78 -16.45
CA LEU A 190 9.54 -21.47 -16.64
C LEU A 190 9.73 -22.65 -15.69
N LYS A 191 9.20 -22.56 -14.47
CA LYS A 191 9.38 -23.59 -13.44
C LYS A 191 8.18 -24.53 -13.36
N LEU A 192 6.97 -23.97 -13.33
CA LEU A 192 5.75 -24.78 -13.32
C LEU A 192 5.34 -25.23 -14.74
N LYS A 193 5.92 -24.62 -15.80
CA LYS A 193 5.65 -24.92 -17.22
C LYS A 193 4.16 -24.80 -17.58
N ALA A 194 3.43 -23.95 -16.87
CA ALA A 194 2.01 -23.74 -17.09
C ALA A 194 1.74 -23.08 -18.43
N GLN A 195 0.72 -23.60 -19.14
CA GLN A 195 0.26 -23.11 -20.44
C GLN A 195 -1.11 -22.42 -20.32
N ARG A 196 -1.90 -22.79 -19.31
CA ARG A 196 -3.24 -22.25 -19.05
C ARG A 196 -3.35 -21.82 -17.61
N VAL A 197 -3.51 -20.53 -17.42
CA VAL A 197 -3.57 -19.88 -16.09
C VAL A 197 -4.91 -19.18 -15.94
N VAL A 198 -5.54 -19.36 -14.79
CA VAL A 198 -6.69 -18.54 -14.36
C VAL A 198 -6.18 -17.54 -13.34
N VAL A 199 -6.42 -16.25 -13.55
CA VAL A 199 -6.10 -15.19 -12.62
C VAL A 199 -7.40 -14.72 -12.00
N ILE A 200 -7.49 -14.70 -10.66
CA ILE A 200 -8.71 -14.31 -9.95
C ILE A 200 -8.37 -13.21 -8.95
N ASP A 201 -8.85 -11.99 -9.22
CA ASP A 201 -8.71 -10.89 -8.25
C ASP A 201 -9.86 -10.86 -7.23
N ASP A 202 -9.65 -10.19 -6.09
CA ASP A 202 -10.65 -10.00 -5.05
C ASP A 202 -11.33 -8.63 -5.10
N GLN A 203 -11.23 -7.95 -6.27
CA GLN A 203 -11.80 -6.63 -6.57
C GLN A 203 -11.15 -5.45 -5.81
N GLU A 204 -10.18 -5.70 -4.97
CA GLU A 204 -9.44 -4.64 -4.29
C GLU A 204 -8.32 -4.05 -5.17
N ALA A 205 -7.95 -2.81 -4.90
CA ALA A 205 -6.99 -2.08 -5.70
C ALA A 205 -5.63 -2.78 -5.82
N TYR A 206 -5.15 -3.40 -4.73
CA TYR A 206 -3.95 -4.24 -4.72
C TYR A 206 -4.10 -5.42 -5.69
N SER A 207 -5.14 -6.22 -5.48
CA SER A 207 -5.36 -7.47 -6.19
C SER A 207 -5.55 -7.24 -7.70
N GLN A 208 -6.34 -6.23 -8.07
CA GLN A 208 -6.53 -5.85 -9.47
C GLN A 208 -5.22 -5.46 -10.15
N GLY A 209 -4.43 -4.58 -9.50
CA GLY A 209 -3.18 -4.09 -10.08
C GLY A 209 -2.14 -5.19 -10.29
N LEU A 210 -1.97 -6.06 -9.30
CA LEU A 210 -1.04 -7.18 -9.40
C LEU A 210 -1.52 -8.25 -10.40
N SER A 211 -2.82 -8.51 -10.44
CA SER A 211 -3.42 -9.38 -11.45
C SER A 211 -3.18 -8.89 -12.87
N ASP A 212 -3.37 -7.60 -13.13
CA ASP A 212 -3.12 -6.99 -14.44
C ASP A 212 -1.66 -7.14 -14.86
N ASN A 213 -0.74 -6.95 -13.91
CA ASN A 213 0.69 -7.08 -14.14
C ASN A 213 1.07 -8.53 -14.47
N VAL A 214 0.64 -9.51 -13.65
CA VAL A 214 0.93 -10.94 -13.89
C VAL A 214 0.30 -11.42 -15.19
N GLN A 215 -0.99 -11.10 -15.42
CA GLN A 215 -1.68 -11.46 -16.65
C GLN A 215 -0.98 -10.92 -17.90
N SER A 216 -0.60 -9.64 -17.88
CA SER A 216 0.09 -9.00 -19.01
C SER A 216 1.43 -9.70 -19.29
N ASN A 217 2.22 -9.98 -18.24
CA ASN A 217 3.50 -10.68 -18.40
C ASN A 217 3.34 -12.11 -18.92
N LEU A 218 2.36 -12.87 -18.43
CA LEU A 218 2.08 -14.23 -18.92
C LEU A 218 1.67 -14.22 -20.39
N LYS A 219 0.71 -13.35 -20.76
CA LYS A 219 0.22 -13.23 -22.15
C LYS A 219 1.33 -12.80 -23.11
N ALA A 220 2.19 -11.88 -22.72
CA ALA A 220 3.33 -11.43 -23.53
C ALA A 220 4.32 -12.57 -23.86
N HIS A 221 4.27 -13.68 -23.11
CA HIS A 221 5.12 -14.85 -23.30
C HIS A 221 4.35 -16.09 -23.79
N GLY A 222 3.15 -15.92 -24.35
CA GLY A 222 2.39 -16.98 -25.00
C GLY A 222 1.60 -17.90 -24.05
N VAL A 223 1.48 -17.58 -22.78
CA VAL A 223 0.63 -18.33 -21.84
C VAL A 223 -0.83 -17.92 -22.03
N SER A 224 -1.73 -18.90 -22.13
CA SER A 224 -3.18 -18.64 -22.17
C SER A 224 -3.67 -18.24 -20.79
N VAL A 225 -4.26 -17.04 -20.68
CA VAL A 225 -4.73 -16.51 -19.40
C VAL A 225 -6.18 -16.12 -19.51
N THR A 226 -7.02 -16.68 -18.63
CA THR A 226 -8.37 -16.21 -18.34
C THR A 226 -8.37 -15.39 -17.06
N ARG A 227 -9.25 -14.37 -16.97
CA ARG A 227 -9.42 -13.54 -15.80
C ARG A 227 -10.83 -13.72 -15.25
N ASP A 228 -10.93 -13.84 -13.94
CA ASP A 228 -12.18 -13.77 -13.19
C ASP A 228 -11.98 -12.86 -11.97
N SER A 229 -13.07 -12.52 -11.31
CA SER A 229 -13.09 -11.67 -10.12
C SER A 229 -14.08 -12.19 -9.11
N VAL A 230 -13.78 -11.97 -7.83
CA VAL A 230 -14.66 -12.31 -6.74
C VAL A 230 -14.62 -11.21 -5.68
N SER A 231 -15.72 -10.93 -5.01
CA SER A 231 -15.69 -9.95 -3.91
C SER A 231 -14.80 -10.48 -2.78
N GLN A 232 -13.98 -9.61 -2.19
CA GLN A 232 -13.10 -9.95 -1.06
C GLN A 232 -13.86 -10.60 0.13
N GLY A 233 -15.15 -10.25 0.32
CA GLY A 233 -16.02 -10.82 1.34
C GLY A 233 -16.57 -12.21 1.05
N THR A 234 -16.38 -12.75 -0.17
CA THR A 234 -16.95 -14.04 -0.60
C THR A 234 -16.48 -15.19 0.31
N ALA A 235 -17.42 -16.05 0.71
CA ALA A 235 -17.16 -17.23 1.52
C ALA A 235 -17.49 -18.55 0.80
N ASP A 236 -18.45 -18.52 -0.11
CA ASP A 236 -18.81 -19.65 -0.97
C ASP A 236 -18.29 -19.40 -2.39
N PHE A 237 -17.38 -20.25 -2.82
CA PHE A 237 -16.73 -20.16 -4.13
C PHE A 237 -17.25 -21.20 -5.14
N SER A 238 -18.32 -21.93 -4.83
CA SER A 238 -18.83 -23.01 -5.67
C SER A 238 -19.12 -22.57 -7.11
N SER A 239 -19.79 -21.43 -7.29
CA SER A 239 -20.08 -20.86 -8.61
C SER A 239 -18.82 -20.44 -9.38
N LEU A 240 -17.82 -19.90 -8.70
CA LEU A 240 -16.53 -19.56 -9.28
C LEU A 240 -15.78 -20.82 -9.69
N ILE A 241 -15.71 -21.81 -8.78
CA ILE A 241 -15.00 -23.08 -9.02
C ILE A 241 -15.62 -23.85 -10.20
N ALA A 242 -16.95 -23.82 -10.35
CA ALA A 242 -17.63 -24.48 -11.48
C ALA A 242 -17.16 -23.93 -12.85
N LYS A 243 -16.84 -22.64 -12.94
CA LYS A 243 -16.38 -21.99 -14.17
C LYS A 243 -14.93 -22.31 -14.53
N ILE A 244 -14.09 -22.71 -13.55
CA ILE A 244 -12.67 -22.97 -13.78
C ILE A 244 -12.52 -24.22 -14.65
N PRO A 245 -11.89 -24.14 -15.84
CA PRO A 245 -11.70 -25.30 -16.71
C PRO A 245 -10.83 -26.38 -16.03
N SER A 246 -11.16 -27.65 -16.20
CA SER A 246 -10.35 -28.77 -15.71
C SER A 246 -8.94 -28.83 -16.31
N SER A 247 -8.76 -28.20 -17.46
CA SER A 247 -7.46 -28.09 -18.15
C SER A 247 -6.56 -26.96 -17.59
N THR A 248 -6.96 -26.25 -16.54
CA THR A 248 -6.18 -25.17 -15.90
C THR A 248 -4.96 -25.76 -15.20
N ASP A 249 -3.78 -25.21 -15.47
CA ASP A 249 -2.52 -25.65 -14.85
C ASP A 249 -2.26 -24.94 -13.52
N VAL A 250 -2.53 -23.63 -13.46
CA VAL A 250 -2.32 -22.78 -12.27
C VAL A 250 -3.47 -21.79 -12.10
N ILE A 251 -3.90 -21.59 -10.86
CA ILE A 251 -4.78 -20.50 -10.48
C ILE A 251 -3.96 -19.50 -9.66
N TYR A 252 -3.85 -18.25 -10.14
CA TYR A 252 -3.20 -17.15 -9.44
C TYR A 252 -4.23 -16.30 -8.70
N ILE A 253 -4.05 -16.15 -7.38
CA ILE A 253 -4.96 -15.43 -6.48
C ILE A 253 -4.18 -14.37 -5.68
N PRO A 254 -3.96 -13.15 -6.20
CA PRO A 254 -3.28 -12.09 -5.49
C PRO A 254 -4.20 -11.42 -4.45
N TRP A 255 -4.65 -12.18 -3.48
CA TRP A 255 -5.58 -11.71 -2.44
C TRP A 255 -4.84 -11.25 -1.19
N GLN A 256 -5.58 -10.67 -0.23
CA GLN A 256 -5.02 -10.20 1.04
C GLN A 256 -5.64 -10.87 2.27
N LEU A 257 -6.71 -11.63 2.09
CA LEU A 257 -7.38 -12.33 3.19
C LEU A 257 -7.04 -13.82 3.17
N SER A 258 -6.00 -14.22 3.90
CA SER A 258 -5.54 -15.61 4.01
C SER A 258 -6.65 -16.59 4.39
N PRO A 259 -7.61 -16.29 5.29
CA PRO A 259 -8.73 -17.19 5.58
C PRO A 259 -9.61 -17.44 4.35
N ARG A 260 -9.80 -16.44 3.48
CA ARG A 260 -10.60 -16.58 2.25
C ARG A 260 -9.88 -17.45 1.22
N ALA A 261 -8.59 -17.23 1.03
CA ALA A 261 -7.76 -18.06 0.15
C ALA A 261 -7.72 -19.51 0.63
N GLN A 262 -7.60 -19.74 1.94
CA GLN A 262 -7.65 -21.07 2.54
C GLN A 262 -8.98 -21.77 2.25
N ALA A 263 -10.11 -21.06 2.46
CA ALA A 263 -11.45 -21.60 2.17
C ALA A 263 -11.63 -21.91 0.68
N PHE A 264 -11.15 -21.03 -0.21
CA PHE A 264 -11.16 -21.26 -1.66
C PHE A 264 -10.39 -22.53 -2.04
N GLY A 265 -9.16 -22.68 -1.53
CA GLY A 265 -8.33 -23.86 -1.81
C GLY A 265 -8.97 -25.16 -1.28
N GLN A 266 -9.62 -25.13 -0.11
CA GLN A 266 -10.34 -26.27 0.43
C GLN A 266 -11.57 -26.63 -0.42
N GLN A 267 -12.37 -25.64 -0.83
CA GLN A 267 -13.53 -25.85 -1.69
C GLN A 267 -13.12 -26.34 -3.09
N LEU A 268 -12.02 -25.80 -3.66
CA LEU A 268 -11.47 -26.26 -4.93
C LEU A 268 -11.10 -27.75 -4.87
N LYS A 269 -10.39 -28.15 -3.81
CA LYS A 269 -10.04 -29.56 -3.57
C LYS A 269 -11.27 -30.43 -3.34
N GLY A 270 -12.24 -29.95 -2.56
CA GLY A 270 -13.52 -30.64 -2.32
C GLY A 270 -14.34 -30.87 -3.60
N ALA A 271 -14.22 -29.98 -4.57
CA ALA A 271 -14.80 -30.12 -5.91
C ALA A 271 -14.00 -31.06 -6.85
N GLY A 272 -12.97 -31.75 -6.34
CA GLY A 272 -12.14 -32.67 -7.11
C GLY A 272 -11.15 -32.00 -8.06
N LYS A 273 -10.94 -30.69 -7.97
CA LYS A 273 -10.02 -29.93 -8.83
C LYS A 273 -8.64 -29.83 -8.18
N ASN A 274 -7.70 -30.67 -8.64
CA ASN A 274 -6.31 -30.68 -8.17
C ASN A 274 -5.44 -29.72 -9.01
N ILE A 275 -5.71 -28.41 -8.90
CA ILE A 275 -5.00 -27.36 -9.64
C ILE A 275 -4.03 -26.66 -8.70
N THR A 276 -2.82 -26.35 -9.19
CA THR A 276 -1.82 -25.61 -8.41
C THR A 276 -2.33 -24.21 -8.10
N LEU A 277 -2.35 -23.84 -6.84
CA LEU A 277 -2.64 -22.47 -6.40
C LEU A 277 -1.36 -21.66 -6.25
N PHE A 278 -1.42 -20.40 -6.64
CA PHE A 278 -0.32 -19.46 -6.49
C PHE A 278 -0.86 -18.16 -5.88
N GLY A 279 -0.43 -17.83 -4.67
CA GLY A 279 -0.75 -16.63 -3.92
C GLY A 279 0.25 -15.50 -4.18
N SER A 280 0.16 -14.49 -3.35
CA SER A 280 1.00 -13.29 -3.39
C SER A 280 1.39 -12.85 -1.99
N ASP A 281 2.22 -11.80 -1.87
CA ASP A 281 2.65 -11.28 -0.58
C ASP A 281 1.50 -11.02 0.41
N GLY A 282 0.33 -10.59 -0.09
CA GLY A 282 -0.87 -10.40 0.73
C GLY A 282 -1.40 -11.66 1.42
N LEU A 283 -1.06 -12.86 0.91
CA LEU A 283 -1.43 -14.14 1.48
C LEU A 283 -0.32 -14.80 2.31
N PHE A 284 0.84 -14.17 2.43
CA PHE A 284 1.99 -14.76 3.12
C PHE A 284 1.73 -14.86 4.64
N ASP A 285 0.96 -15.84 5.03
CA ASP A 285 0.50 -16.09 6.39
C ASP A 285 0.55 -17.59 6.73
N PRO A 286 1.71 -18.09 7.22
CA PRO A 286 1.86 -19.51 7.58
C PRO A 286 0.92 -19.99 8.68
N ALA A 287 0.31 -19.08 9.44
CA ALA A 287 -0.68 -19.47 10.44
C ALA A 287 -2.01 -19.92 9.81
N THR A 288 -2.38 -19.32 8.68
CA THR A 288 -3.72 -19.49 8.08
C THR A 288 -3.68 -20.11 6.68
N TRP A 289 -2.84 -19.61 5.77
CA TRP A 289 -2.74 -20.11 4.40
C TRP A 289 -1.82 -21.33 4.33
N LYS A 290 -2.41 -22.54 4.29
CA LYS A 290 -1.70 -23.84 4.46
C LYS A 290 -2.06 -24.87 3.37
N ILE A 291 -2.49 -24.45 2.19
CA ILE A 291 -2.76 -25.40 1.10
C ILE A 291 -1.44 -25.97 0.59
N THR A 292 -1.13 -27.20 1.01
CA THR A 292 0.11 -27.91 0.66
C THR A 292 0.32 -27.97 -0.85
N GLY A 293 1.54 -27.70 -1.31
CA GLY A 293 1.91 -27.68 -2.72
C GLY A 293 1.60 -26.36 -3.43
N SER A 294 0.87 -25.44 -2.79
CA SER A 294 0.67 -24.09 -3.31
C SER A 294 1.95 -23.27 -3.24
N TYR A 295 1.99 -22.21 -4.01
CA TYR A 295 3.09 -21.26 -4.04
C TYR A 295 2.66 -19.89 -3.55
N ASP A 296 3.65 -19.10 -3.13
CA ASP A 296 3.46 -17.71 -2.75
C ASP A 296 4.66 -16.87 -3.17
N SER A 297 4.44 -15.58 -3.43
CA SER A 297 5.51 -14.63 -3.71
C SER A 297 5.62 -13.62 -2.57
N PHE A 298 6.83 -13.44 -2.06
CA PHE A 298 7.07 -12.49 -0.97
C PHE A 298 8.44 -11.83 -1.08
N PHE A 299 8.59 -10.64 -0.49
CA PHE A 299 9.90 -10.01 -0.38
C PHE A 299 10.73 -10.74 0.67
N PRO A 300 11.93 -11.25 0.31
CA PRO A 300 12.71 -12.10 1.21
C PRO A 300 13.25 -11.30 2.39
N VAL A 301 13.13 -11.86 3.58
CA VAL A 301 13.73 -11.35 4.81
C VAL A 301 15.09 -12.01 5.00
N ASP A 302 16.11 -11.23 5.36
CA ASP A 302 17.40 -11.77 5.74
C ASP A 302 17.37 -12.27 7.20
N THR A 303 17.11 -13.56 7.37
CA THR A 303 17.07 -14.21 8.69
C THR A 303 18.42 -14.18 9.41
N ASN A 304 19.53 -13.89 8.72
CA ASN A 304 20.85 -13.70 9.34
C ASN A 304 21.06 -12.30 9.91
N ASN A 305 20.20 -11.36 9.56
CA ASN A 305 20.29 -10.00 10.07
C ASN A 305 20.19 -9.98 11.62
N PRO A 306 21.10 -9.30 12.33
CA PRO A 306 21.09 -9.27 13.81
C PRO A 306 19.79 -8.71 14.41
N VAL A 307 19.11 -7.80 13.71
CA VAL A 307 17.82 -7.23 14.15
C VAL A 307 16.73 -8.29 14.05
N VAL A 308 16.70 -9.05 12.95
CA VAL A 308 15.73 -10.14 12.75
C VAL A 308 15.93 -11.22 13.81
N LYS A 309 17.19 -11.65 14.05
CA LYS A 309 17.51 -12.60 15.12
C LYS A 309 17.09 -12.10 16.51
N ALA A 310 17.34 -10.82 16.79
CA ALA A 310 16.95 -10.23 18.07
C ALA A 310 15.43 -10.14 18.25
N TYR A 311 14.69 -9.89 17.16
CA TYR A 311 13.23 -9.91 17.20
C TYR A 311 12.70 -11.32 17.45
N ALA A 312 13.18 -12.32 16.69
CA ALA A 312 12.83 -13.72 16.85
C ALA A 312 13.06 -14.24 18.27
N ALA A 313 14.24 -13.93 18.85
CA ALA A 313 14.56 -14.30 20.21
C ALA A 313 13.64 -13.65 21.26
N ALA A 314 13.15 -12.44 21.01
CA ALA A 314 12.26 -11.72 21.94
C ALA A 314 10.79 -12.15 21.84
N HIS A 315 10.37 -12.75 20.73
CA HIS A 315 8.96 -13.05 20.42
C HIS A 315 8.68 -14.55 20.16
N GLY A 316 9.71 -15.41 20.31
CA GLY A 316 9.53 -16.86 20.24
C GLY A 316 9.43 -17.46 18.83
N GLY A 317 9.91 -16.74 17.80
CA GLY A 317 9.90 -17.24 16.42
C GLY A 317 10.43 -16.25 15.38
N ASP A 318 10.82 -16.77 14.24
CA ASP A 318 11.48 -16.05 13.15
C ASP A 318 10.48 -15.49 12.12
N GLY A 319 9.19 -15.56 12.38
CA GLY A 319 8.20 -15.66 11.33
C GLY A 319 7.32 -14.46 11.05
N GLU A 320 7.69 -13.26 11.38
CA GLU A 320 6.84 -12.12 11.05
C GLU A 320 7.35 -11.38 9.81
N TYR A 321 6.88 -11.80 8.67
CA TYR A 321 7.40 -11.41 7.36
C TYR A 321 7.13 -9.95 6.99
N PHE A 322 5.97 -9.39 7.35
CA PHE A 322 5.67 -7.96 7.16
C PHE A 322 6.41 -7.04 8.14
N GLY A 323 7.08 -7.62 9.13
CA GLY A 323 7.74 -6.88 10.19
C GLY A 323 9.00 -6.16 9.74
N ALA A 324 9.94 -6.85 9.09
CA ALA A 324 11.21 -6.24 8.70
C ALA A 324 11.04 -5.02 7.78
N PRO A 325 10.17 -5.02 6.76
CA PRO A 325 9.88 -3.81 5.99
C PRO A 325 9.21 -2.69 6.81
N SER A 326 8.36 -3.02 7.78
CA SER A 326 7.75 -2.04 8.69
C SER A 326 8.76 -1.42 9.65
N TYR A 327 9.72 -2.23 10.13
CA TYR A 327 10.89 -1.73 10.86
C TYR A 327 11.71 -0.76 10.02
N ALA A 328 11.99 -1.12 8.75
CA ALA A 328 12.70 -0.26 7.82
C ALA A 328 11.96 1.05 7.56
N ALA A 329 10.64 1.02 7.37
CA ALA A 329 9.81 2.22 7.25
C ALA A 329 9.92 3.11 8.49
N THR A 330 9.90 2.52 9.68
CA THR A 330 10.09 3.23 10.95
C THR A 330 11.49 3.85 11.03
N GLN A 331 12.52 3.11 10.65
CA GLN A 331 13.90 3.61 10.60
C GLN A 331 14.02 4.84 9.68
N VAL A 332 13.34 4.81 8.52
CA VAL A 332 13.28 5.92 7.58
C VAL A 332 12.61 7.15 8.22
N VAL A 333 11.39 6.97 8.77
CA VAL A 333 10.61 8.08 9.34
C VAL A 333 11.32 8.69 10.53
N VAL A 334 11.80 7.87 11.47
CA VAL A 334 12.51 8.35 12.68
C VAL A 334 13.83 9.03 12.30
N GLY A 335 14.58 8.46 11.37
CA GLY A 335 15.80 9.09 10.86
C GLY A 335 15.54 10.45 10.18
N ALA A 336 14.44 10.58 9.44
CA ALA A 336 14.02 11.84 8.83
C ALA A 336 13.65 12.89 9.89
N ILE A 337 12.86 12.51 10.88
CA ILE A 337 12.50 13.39 12.03
C ILE A 337 13.76 13.83 12.77
N THR A 338 14.70 12.92 13.00
CA THR A 338 15.95 13.24 13.69
C THR A 338 16.77 14.28 12.93
N ARG A 339 16.82 14.18 11.60
CA ARG A 339 17.52 15.16 10.77
C ARG A 339 16.80 16.50 10.68
N ALA A 340 15.46 16.50 10.60
CA ALA A 340 14.65 17.71 10.57
C ALA A 340 14.71 18.46 11.91
N CYS A 341 14.70 17.76 13.03
CA CYS A 341 14.68 18.32 14.38
C CYS A 341 16.04 18.75 14.95
N LYS A 342 17.06 18.96 14.12
CA LYS A 342 18.42 19.29 14.61
C LYS A 342 18.50 20.61 15.41
N ASP A 343 17.68 21.58 15.03
CA ASP A 343 17.59 22.90 15.69
C ASP A 343 16.50 22.97 16.78
N GLY A 344 15.88 21.84 17.10
CA GLY A 344 14.86 21.72 18.13
C GLY A 344 13.41 21.91 17.66
N LYS A 345 13.20 22.22 16.39
CA LYS A 345 11.89 22.39 15.75
C LYS A 345 11.90 21.80 14.34
N ALA A 346 10.73 21.48 13.81
CA ALA A 346 10.58 21.00 12.44
C ALA A 346 9.19 21.30 11.90
N THR A 347 9.07 21.40 10.59
CA THR A 347 7.80 21.32 9.88
C THR A 347 7.59 19.92 9.33
N ARG A 348 6.35 19.51 9.08
CA ARG A 348 6.04 18.26 8.38
C ARG A 348 6.66 18.20 6.98
N ALA A 349 6.78 19.36 6.32
CA ALA A 349 7.43 19.48 5.00
C ALA A 349 8.93 19.17 5.06
N GLU A 350 9.63 19.65 6.11
CA GLU A 350 11.04 19.31 6.31
C GLU A 350 11.23 17.83 6.59
N VAL A 351 10.40 17.22 7.46
CA VAL A 351 10.45 15.77 7.72
C VAL A 351 10.25 15.01 6.41
N ARG A 352 9.26 15.36 5.59
CA ARG A 352 9.02 14.76 4.27
C ARG A 352 10.23 14.90 3.36
N SER A 353 10.82 16.08 3.28
CA SER A 353 12.06 16.32 2.51
C SER A 353 13.21 15.42 2.98
N GLN A 354 13.32 15.18 4.30
CA GLN A 354 14.31 14.28 4.86
C GLN A 354 14.00 12.80 4.59
N ILE A 355 12.72 12.39 4.48
CA ILE A 355 12.34 11.05 4.03
C ILE A 355 12.88 10.82 2.61
N ALA A 356 12.65 11.75 1.69
CA ALA A 356 13.14 11.64 0.30
C ALA A 356 14.68 11.52 0.20
N LYS A 357 15.42 12.12 1.16
CA LYS A 357 16.88 12.07 1.24
C LYS A 357 17.42 10.85 1.99
N THR A 358 16.58 9.84 2.25
CA THR A 358 17.01 8.63 2.96
C THR A 358 18.13 7.92 2.22
N ASN A 359 19.17 7.56 2.97
CA ASN A 359 20.31 6.80 2.50
C ASN A 359 20.84 5.95 3.66
N ILE A 360 20.26 4.75 3.86
CA ILE A 360 20.65 3.82 4.90
C ILE A 360 21.50 2.73 4.24
N PRO A 361 22.79 2.59 4.59
CA PRO A 361 23.65 1.57 4.01
C PRO A 361 23.21 0.17 4.41
N ALA A 362 23.53 -0.83 3.58
CA ALA A 362 23.12 -2.22 3.78
C ALA A 362 23.42 -2.78 5.19
N PRO A 363 24.62 -2.54 5.80
CA PRO A 363 24.90 -3.07 7.14
C PRO A 363 24.01 -2.50 8.26
N LEU A 364 23.40 -1.34 8.05
CA LEU A 364 22.48 -0.69 8.99
C LEU A 364 21.01 -0.92 8.66
N SER A 365 20.73 -1.57 7.55
CA SER A 365 19.38 -1.88 7.08
C SER A 365 18.94 -3.25 7.55
N VAL A 366 17.74 -3.33 8.13
CA VAL A 366 17.13 -4.63 8.47
C VAL A 366 16.81 -5.46 7.23
N LEU A 367 16.73 -4.83 6.05
CA LEU A 367 16.41 -5.49 4.78
C LEU A 367 17.64 -6.19 4.15
N GLY A 368 18.84 -6.01 4.71
CA GLY A 368 20.07 -6.59 4.17
C GLY A 368 20.61 -5.88 2.91
N PHE A 369 19.95 -4.81 2.45
CA PHE A 369 20.39 -3.97 1.33
C PHE A 369 20.17 -2.48 1.63
N ARG A 370 20.81 -1.62 0.82
CA ARG A 370 20.75 -0.17 1.01
C ARG A 370 19.33 0.36 0.78
N ILE A 371 18.80 1.15 1.74
CA ILE A 371 17.52 1.82 1.59
C ILE A 371 17.78 3.23 1.02
N VAL A 372 17.38 3.42 -0.22
CA VAL A 372 17.41 4.70 -0.92
C VAL A 372 16.21 4.76 -1.88
N PHE A 373 15.59 5.92 -1.96
CA PHE A 373 14.42 6.12 -2.80
C PHE A 373 14.78 6.72 -4.15
N GLN A 374 13.99 6.39 -5.16
CA GLN A 374 13.89 7.10 -6.41
C GLN A 374 13.08 8.39 -6.20
N LYS A 375 13.07 9.30 -7.17
CA LYS A 375 12.35 10.58 -7.08
C LYS A 375 10.84 10.41 -6.84
N ASN A 376 10.28 9.31 -7.31
CA ASN A 376 8.86 8.97 -7.15
C ASN A 376 8.52 8.24 -5.84
N GLY A 377 9.49 8.07 -4.92
CA GLY A 377 9.27 7.40 -3.63
C GLY A 377 9.45 5.88 -3.67
N GLU A 378 9.78 5.31 -4.84
CA GLU A 378 10.09 3.89 -4.97
C GLU A 378 11.39 3.50 -4.29
N LEU A 379 11.39 2.33 -3.66
CA LEU A 379 12.63 1.69 -3.23
C LEU A 379 13.50 1.36 -4.45
N ARG A 380 14.75 1.82 -4.47
CA ARG A 380 15.64 1.59 -5.61
C ARG A 380 16.03 0.13 -5.76
N TYR A 381 16.17 -0.58 -4.67
CA TYR A 381 16.60 -1.97 -4.62
C TYR A 381 15.51 -2.79 -3.92
N GLY A 382 15.28 -3.98 -4.43
CA GLY A 382 14.31 -4.90 -3.86
C GLY A 382 14.03 -6.04 -4.83
N ARG A 383 13.59 -7.15 -4.31
CA ARG A 383 13.24 -8.35 -5.08
C ARG A 383 12.11 -9.08 -4.40
N PHE A 384 11.43 -9.92 -5.16
CA PHE A 384 10.55 -10.95 -4.64
C PHE A 384 11.23 -12.31 -4.73
N GLY A 385 10.90 -13.20 -3.82
CA GLY A 385 11.21 -14.60 -3.86
C GLY A 385 9.94 -15.41 -4.01
N ILE A 386 10.06 -16.67 -4.44
CA ILE A 386 8.94 -17.60 -4.50
C ILE A 386 9.13 -18.64 -3.40
N PHE A 387 8.03 -18.94 -2.73
CA PHE A 387 7.95 -19.90 -1.63
C PHE A 387 6.93 -20.98 -1.97
N GLN A 388 7.18 -22.20 -1.54
CA GLN A 388 6.25 -23.31 -1.65
C GLN A 388 5.80 -23.75 -0.27
N ILE A 389 4.49 -23.94 -0.11
CA ILE A 389 3.89 -24.42 1.13
C ILE A 389 4.10 -25.92 1.24
N GLN A 390 4.80 -26.33 2.30
CA GLN A 390 5.15 -27.71 2.57
C GLN A 390 4.01 -28.44 3.29
N SER A 391 4.11 -29.76 3.42
CA SER A 391 3.10 -30.59 4.09
C SER A 391 2.97 -30.31 5.59
N ASP A 392 4.02 -29.80 6.23
CA ASP A 392 4.02 -29.33 7.61
C ASP A 392 3.49 -27.90 7.78
N GLY A 393 3.09 -27.25 6.69
CA GLY A 393 2.62 -25.86 6.67
C GLY A 393 3.74 -24.81 6.63
N SER A 394 5.01 -25.21 6.62
CA SER A 394 6.13 -24.28 6.48
C SER A 394 6.24 -23.74 5.05
N TYR A 395 6.85 -22.57 4.90
CA TYR A 395 7.07 -21.91 3.62
C TYR A 395 8.54 -22.02 3.23
N LYS A 396 8.84 -22.87 2.27
CA LYS A 396 10.20 -23.10 1.76
C LYS A 396 10.45 -22.21 0.55
N ARG A 397 11.50 -21.41 0.60
CA ARG A 397 11.92 -20.63 -0.57
C ARG A 397 12.41 -21.55 -1.68
N VAL A 398 11.88 -21.35 -2.91
CA VAL A 398 12.16 -22.17 -4.11
C VAL A 398 12.55 -21.35 -5.33
N GLY A 399 12.49 -20.01 -5.21
CA GLY A 399 12.85 -19.10 -6.30
C GLY A 399 13.25 -17.71 -5.83
#